data_456630e369cef62b5088c6ee89628e46
#
_entry.id   456630e369cef62b5088c6ee89628e46
#
_cell.length_a   1.000
_cell.length_b   1.000
_cell.length_c   1.000
_cell.angle_alpha   90.00
_cell.angle_beta   90.00
_cell.angle_gamma   90.00
#
_symmetry.space_group_name_H-M   'P 1'
#
loop_
_entity.id
_entity.type
_entity.pdbx_description
1 polymer ?
#
loop_
_entity_poly.entity_id
_entity_poly.type
_entity_poly.pdbx_seq_one_letter_code
_entity_poly.pdbx_strand_id
1 'polypeptide(L)' 'MRTLSAKDAKYGFGRLIDLARAAPVTVAKYGRPVVVVVSVEEYERLKALDELGRRPEAEERK' A
#
# COMPACT_ATOMS: atom_id res chain seq x y z
N MET A 1 0.90 -5.31 -10.85
CA MET A 1 0.21 -4.80 -9.67
C MET A 1 -1.23 -4.51 -10.02
N ARG A 2 -2.13 -4.85 -9.16
CA ARG A 2 -3.55 -4.63 -9.41
C ARG A 2 -3.95 -3.23 -9.00
N THR A 3 -4.88 -2.65 -9.73
CA THR A 3 -5.39 -1.32 -9.42
C THR A 3 -6.89 -1.38 -9.22
N LEU A 4 -7.36 -0.76 -8.14
CA LEU A 4 -8.79 -0.64 -7.86
C LEU A 4 -9.13 0.83 -7.72
N SER A 5 -10.35 1.19 -8.06
CA SER A 5 -10.80 2.54 -7.79
C SER A 5 -11.05 2.69 -6.30
N ALA A 6 -11.06 3.91 -5.81
CA ALA A 6 -11.37 4.16 -4.40
C ALA A 6 -12.76 3.63 -4.06
N LYS A 7 -13.70 3.73 -4.98
CA LYS A 7 -15.04 3.26 -4.75
C LYS A 7 -15.06 1.74 -4.61
N ASP A 8 -14.36 1.03 -5.50
CA ASP A 8 -14.29 -0.42 -5.42
C ASP A 8 -13.57 -0.86 -4.15
N ALA A 9 -12.53 -0.14 -3.75
CA ALA A 9 -11.82 -0.45 -2.53
C ALA A 9 -12.71 -0.27 -1.32
N LYS A 10 -13.55 0.77 -1.34
CA LYS A 10 -14.45 1.02 -0.22
C LYS A 10 -15.51 -0.05 -0.12
N TYR A 11 -16.14 -0.41 -1.23
CA TYR A 11 -17.23 -1.35 -1.17
C TYR A 11 -16.78 -2.81 -1.08
N GLY A 12 -15.55 -3.11 -1.48
CA GLY A 12 -15.02 -4.45 -1.39
C GLY A 12 -13.80 -4.51 -0.50
N PHE A 13 -13.87 -3.88 0.68
CA PHE A 13 -12.68 -3.77 1.52
C PHE A 13 -12.12 -5.11 1.93
N GLY A 14 -12.98 -6.08 2.25
CA GLY A 14 -12.50 -7.41 2.60
C GLY A 14 -11.74 -8.06 1.45
N ARG A 15 -12.24 -7.88 0.24
CA ARG A 15 -11.56 -8.39 -0.94
C ARG A 15 -10.24 -7.66 -1.15
N LEU A 16 -10.22 -6.35 -0.91
CA LEU A 16 -9.00 -5.58 -1.03
C LEU A 16 -7.93 -6.13 -0.10
N ILE A 17 -8.29 -6.45 1.13
CA ILE A 17 -7.35 -7.01 2.08
C ILE A 17 -6.80 -8.32 1.56
N ASP A 18 -7.67 -9.19 1.04
CA ASP A 18 -7.23 -10.47 0.52
C ASP A 18 -6.27 -10.29 -0.65
N LEU A 19 -6.57 -9.36 -1.54
CA LEU A 19 -5.71 -9.12 -2.69
C LEU A 19 -4.37 -8.54 -2.24
N ALA A 20 -4.39 -7.62 -1.28
CA ALA A 20 -3.18 -6.98 -0.83
C ALA A 20 -2.26 -7.94 -0.07
N ARG A 21 -2.84 -8.98 0.51
CA ARG A 21 -2.01 -9.99 1.17
C ARG A 21 -1.21 -10.80 0.17
N ALA A 22 -1.69 -10.90 -1.06
CA ALA A 22 -0.97 -11.64 -2.10
C ALA A 22 0.02 -10.77 -2.84
N ALA A 23 -0.32 -9.51 -3.09
CA ALA A 23 0.55 -8.61 -3.83
C ALA A 23 0.06 -7.18 -3.61
N PRO A 24 0.91 -6.18 -3.76
CA PRO A 24 0.47 -4.79 -3.57
C PRO A 24 -0.67 -4.42 -4.49
N VAL A 25 -1.58 -3.61 -3.99
CA VAL A 25 -2.74 -3.14 -4.75
C VAL A 25 -2.73 -1.63 -4.74
N THR A 26 -2.78 -1.03 -5.92
CA THR A 26 -2.87 0.42 -6.03
C THR A 26 -4.33 0.83 -5.96
N VAL A 27 -4.63 1.89 -5.22
CA VAL A 27 -5.96 2.45 -5.19
C VAL A 27 -5.91 3.80 -5.88
N ALA A 28 -6.78 3.98 -6.84
CA ALA A 28 -6.81 5.20 -7.63
C ALA A 28 -8.10 5.96 -7.39
N LYS A 29 -8.02 7.27 -7.48
CA LYS A 29 -9.18 8.11 -7.33
C LYS A 29 -9.14 9.12 -8.45
N TYR A 30 -10.26 9.27 -9.15
CA TYR A 30 -10.36 10.17 -10.30
C TYR A 30 -9.28 9.86 -11.33
N GLY A 31 -9.03 8.56 -11.53
CA GLY A 31 -8.06 8.15 -12.54
C GLY A 31 -6.61 8.31 -12.14
N ARG A 32 -6.35 8.66 -10.88
CA ARG A 32 -4.97 8.88 -10.43
C ARG A 32 -4.64 7.97 -9.27
N PRO A 33 -3.49 7.34 -9.27
CA PRO A 33 -3.09 6.51 -8.12
C PRO A 33 -2.87 7.41 -6.92
N VAL A 34 -3.44 7.05 -5.80
CA VAL A 34 -3.32 7.86 -4.59
C VAL A 34 -2.67 7.12 -3.44
N VAL A 35 -2.86 5.82 -3.32
CA VAL A 35 -2.25 5.02 -2.27
C VAL A 35 -1.98 3.62 -2.78
N VAL A 36 -1.11 2.92 -2.06
CA VAL A 36 -0.87 1.51 -2.33
C VAL A 36 -1.15 0.78 -1.04
N VAL A 37 -1.89 -0.32 -1.13
CA VAL A 37 -2.20 -1.15 0.02
C VAL A 37 -1.35 -2.39 -0.05
N VAL A 38 -0.63 -2.70 1.03
CA VAL A 38 0.25 -3.85 1.08
C VAL A 38 0.06 -4.58 2.39
N SER A 39 0.49 -5.83 2.43
CA SER A 39 0.46 -6.58 3.68
C SER A 39 1.44 -5.98 4.67
N VAL A 40 1.25 -6.29 5.94
CA VAL A 40 2.18 -5.84 6.97
C VAL A 40 3.56 -6.39 6.69
N GLU A 41 3.65 -7.66 6.26
CA GLU A 41 4.93 -8.26 5.97
C GLU A 41 5.64 -7.52 4.84
N GLU A 42 4.90 -7.16 3.81
CA GLU A 42 5.50 -6.46 2.68
C GLU A 42 5.95 -5.07 3.10
N TYR A 43 5.15 -4.39 3.89
CA TYR A 43 5.51 -3.07 4.38
C TYR A 43 6.80 -3.13 5.19
N GLU A 44 6.92 -4.13 6.06
CA GLU A 44 8.10 -4.24 6.90
C GLU A 44 9.33 -4.59 6.09
N ARG A 45 9.16 -5.41 5.04
CA ARG A 45 10.27 -5.72 4.17
C ARG A 45 10.77 -4.48 3.43
N LEU A 46 9.84 -3.70 2.91
CA LEU A 46 10.21 -2.49 2.19
C LEU A 46 10.83 -1.45 3.12
N LYS A 47 10.32 -1.36 4.34
CA LYS A 47 10.85 -0.43 5.30
C LYS A 47 12.28 -0.81 5.67
N ALA A 48 12.55 -2.09 5.85
CA ALA A 48 13.90 -2.54 6.17
C ALA A 48 14.86 -2.23 5.03
N LEU A 49 14.42 -2.43 3.78
CA LEU A 49 15.26 -2.10 2.66
C LEU A 49 15.55 -0.61 2.58
N ASP A 50 14.54 0.19 2.87
CA ASP A 50 14.71 1.62 2.86
C ASP A 50 15.72 2.06 3.90
N GLU A 51 15.66 1.48 5.08
CA GLU A 51 16.57 1.82 6.15
C GLU A 51 18.00 1.41 5.84
N LEU A 52 18.16 0.33 5.09
CA LEU A 52 19.49 -0.08 4.71
C LEU A 52 20.03 0.84 3.60
N GLY A 53 19.15 1.35 2.77
CA GLY A 53 19.59 2.12 1.63
C GLY A 53 19.81 3.58 1.89
N ARG A 54 19.35 4.10 3.03
CA ARG A 54 19.53 5.50 3.30
C ARG A 54 19.25 5.79 4.73
N ARG A 55 19.70 6.95 5.22
CA ARG A 55 19.50 7.24 6.57
C ARG A 55 18.11 7.58 6.84
N PRO A 56 17.66 7.33 8.02
CA PRO A 56 16.30 7.59 8.42
C PRO A 56 16.00 9.05 8.37
N GLU A 57 14.83 9.43 8.00
CA GLU A 57 14.41 10.72 8.07
C GLU A 57 13.55 10.88 9.16
N ALA A 58 13.26 11.95 9.53
CA ALA A 58 12.37 12.17 10.64
C ALA A 58 11.10 11.59 10.27
N GLU A 59 10.55 10.90 11.04
CA GLU A 59 9.39 10.32 10.70
C GLU A 59 8.38 10.98 11.10
N GLU A 60 7.48 11.07 10.65
CA GLU A 60 6.47 11.72 11.03
C GLU A 60 5.63 10.99 11.67
N ARG A 61 5.08 11.22 12.40
CA ARG A 61 4.32 10.56 13.11
C ARG A 61 3.16 10.98 13.12
N LYS A 62 2.43 10.64 13.25
CA LYS A 62 1.34 11.12 13.33
C LYS A 62 0.78 11.09 14.19
#